data_91a4a1fb8659a21e06518cd730f46072
#
_entry.id   91a4a1fb8659a21e06518cd730f46072
#
_cell.length_a   1.000
_cell.length_b   1.000
_cell.length_c   1.000
_cell.angle_alpha   90.00
_cell.angle_beta   90.00
_cell.angle_gamma   90.00
#
_symmetry.space_group_name_H-M   'P 1'
#
loop_
_entity.id
_entity.type
_entity.pdbx_description
1 polymer ?
#
loop_
_entity_poly.entity_id
_entity_poly.type
_entity_poly.pdbx_seq_one_letter_code
_entity_poly.pdbx_strand_id
1 'polypeptide(L)'
;MEKITFVIPSRNNLEFLQLAYQSIRNLSTKHEILVLNDASTDGTQEWIDKQNDEDLIAHHNPGPERIGIVGMFDKGIEMARTDIIMAFHADMVACKDFDKNILKHLKQGTVVTGTRVEPPLHPDGPEKILKNFGIEVDEFNFNTWYKDSEALKEDKTTEGIFAPWCMYKEDFLSIGGHDELFAPQSKEDSDLFNRFS
;
A
#
# COMPACT_ATOMS: atom_id res chain seq x y z
N MET A 1 -8.99 -11.37 -14.16
CA MET A 1 -8.01 -10.30 -13.90
C MET A 1 -6.96 -10.89 -12.96
N GLU A 2 -5.71 -10.53 -13.14
CA GLU A 2 -4.63 -10.97 -12.25
C GLU A 2 -4.88 -10.48 -10.82
N LYS A 3 -4.52 -11.32 -9.84
CA LYS A 3 -4.64 -10.93 -8.43
C LYS A 3 -3.35 -10.26 -7.97
N ILE A 4 -3.52 -9.28 -7.11
CA ILE A 4 -2.44 -8.55 -6.44
C ILE A 4 -2.46 -8.94 -4.96
N THR A 5 -1.31 -9.07 -4.32
CA THR A 5 -1.20 -9.03 -2.87
C THR A 5 -0.90 -7.60 -2.43
N PHE A 6 -1.85 -6.99 -1.73
CA PHE A 6 -1.64 -5.71 -1.05
C PHE A 6 -0.93 -5.97 0.28
N VAL A 7 0.32 -5.55 0.37
CA VAL A 7 1.15 -5.68 1.57
C VAL A 7 1.03 -4.40 2.39
N ILE A 8 0.49 -4.53 3.60
CA ILE A 8 0.11 -3.38 4.44
C ILE A 8 0.74 -3.49 5.83
N PRO A 9 1.93 -2.93 6.05
CA PRO A 9 2.45 -2.72 7.39
C PRO A 9 1.56 -1.78 8.19
N SER A 10 1.28 -2.14 9.45
CA SER A 10 0.46 -1.31 10.34
C SER A 10 0.99 -1.36 11.78
N ARG A 11 1.01 -0.20 12.43
CA ARG A 11 1.30 -0.07 13.85
C ARG A 11 0.49 1.06 14.47
N ASN A 12 -0.40 0.72 15.43
CA ASN A 12 -1.24 1.69 16.12
C ASN A 12 -1.96 2.66 15.18
N ASN A 13 -2.58 2.10 14.14
CA ASN A 13 -3.21 2.84 13.06
C ASN A 13 -4.52 2.17 12.61
N LEU A 14 -5.27 1.60 13.57
CA LEU A 14 -6.42 0.75 13.30
C LEU A 14 -7.50 1.42 12.44
N GLU A 15 -7.88 2.65 12.75
CA GLU A 15 -8.97 3.33 12.05
C GLU A 15 -8.62 3.59 10.58
N PHE A 16 -7.40 4.00 10.28
CA PHE A 16 -6.91 4.15 8.91
C PHE A 16 -6.79 2.80 8.20
N LEU A 17 -6.27 1.77 8.88
CA LEU A 17 -6.19 0.42 8.33
C LEU A 17 -7.57 -0.11 7.91
N GLN A 18 -8.61 0.18 8.67
CA GLN A 18 -9.98 -0.18 8.34
C GLN A 18 -10.45 0.51 7.04
N LEU A 19 -10.12 1.78 6.84
CA LEU A 19 -10.40 2.50 5.60
C LEU A 19 -9.62 1.93 4.42
N ALA A 20 -8.33 1.66 4.60
CA ALA A 20 -7.48 1.02 3.59
C ALA A 20 -8.07 -0.33 3.15
N TYR A 21 -8.37 -1.20 4.13
CA TYR A 21 -9.00 -2.50 3.89
C TYR A 21 -10.32 -2.37 3.13
N GLN A 22 -11.22 -1.50 3.59
CA GLN A 22 -12.52 -1.27 2.94
C GLN A 22 -12.34 -0.81 1.49
N SER A 23 -11.39 0.08 1.23
CA SER A 23 -11.13 0.62 -0.11
C SER A 23 -10.69 -0.46 -1.09
N ILE A 24 -9.82 -1.38 -0.65
CA ILE A 24 -9.35 -2.51 -1.44
C ILE A 24 -10.49 -3.52 -1.67
N ARG A 25 -11.33 -3.77 -0.66
CA ARG A 25 -12.50 -4.67 -0.80
C ARG A 25 -13.59 -4.12 -1.71
N ASN A 26 -13.61 -2.80 -1.97
CA ASN A 26 -14.49 -2.18 -2.95
C ASN A 26 -13.97 -2.27 -4.41
N LEU A 27 -12.77 -2.75 -4.63
CA LEU A 27 -12.29 -3.05 -5.97
C LEU A 27 -13.07 -4.21 -6.58
N SER A 28 -13.15 -4.25 -7.90
CA SER A 28 -13.95 -5.27 -8.60
C SER A 28 -13.34 -6.67 -8.55
N THR A 29 -12.03 -6.76 -8.29
CA THR A 29 -11.31 -8.01 -8.11
C THR A 29 -11.06 -8.25 -6.63
N LYS A 30 -11.37 -9.44 -6.14
CA LYS A 30 -11.05 -9.81 -4.76
C LYS A 30 -9.56 -10.17 -4.66
N HIS A 31 -8.77 -9.18 -4.30
CA HIS A 31 -7.32 -9.28 -4.10
C HIS A 31 -6.95 -9.89 -2.76
N GLU A 32 -5.73 -10.41 -2.64
CA GLU A 32 -5.15 -10.77 -1.36
C GLU A 32 -4.75 -9.49 -0.60
N ILE A 33 -5.09 -9.43 0.68
CA ILE A 33 -4.61 -8.40 1.59
C ILE A 33 -3.76 -9.07 2.66
N LEU A 34 -2.54 -8.62 2.81
CA LEU A 34 -1.60 -9.09 3.81
C LEU A 34 -1.29 -7.96 4.79
N VAL A 35 -1.84 -8.04 5.99
CA VAL A 35 -1.60 -7.06 7.05
C VAL A 35 -0.44 -7.52 7.94
N LEU A 36 0.57 -6.68 8.06
CA LEU A 36 1.75 -6.89 8.91
C LEU A 36 1.59 -6.02 10.17
N ASN A 37 1.04 -6.61 11.23
CA ASN A 37 0.83 -5.94 12.51
C ASN A 37 2.13 -5.88 13.31
N ASP A 38 2.77 -4.71 13.36
CA ASP A 38 4.07 -4.49 14.03
C ASP A 38 3.89 -4.03 15.48
N ALA A 39 3.49 -4.96 16.36
CA ALA A 39 3.33 -4.74 17.81
C ALA A 39 2.32 -3.61 18.13
N SER A 40 1.16 -3.60 17.47
CA SER A 40 0.08 -2.66 17.81
C SER A 40 -0.56 -2.98 19.15
N THR A 41 -1.04 -1.95 19.83
CA THR A 41 -1.75 -1.99 21.11
C THR A 41 -3.12 -1.34 21.08
N ASP A 42 -3.60 -0.94 19.89
CA ASP A 42 -4.82 -0.18 19.66
C ASP A 42 -6.03 -1.04 19.26
N GLY A 43 -5.94 -2.38 19.40
CA GLY A 43 -6.98 -3.31 18.99
C GLY A 43 -6.86 -3.81 17.54
N THR A 44 -5.76 -3.48 16.85
CA THR A 44 -5.52 -3.93 15.47
C THR A 44 -5.58 -5.46 15.35
N GLN A 45 -4.93 -6.21 16.27
CA GLN A 45 -4.93 -7.67 16.19
C GLN A 45 -6.32 -8.24 16.39
N GLU A 46 -7.05 -7.76 17.40
CA GLU A 46 -8.41 -8.19 17.70
C GLU A 46 -9.39 -7.88 16.55
N TRP A 47 -9.14 -6.80 15.81
CA TRP A 47 -9.92 -6.48 14.62
C TRP A 47 -9.61 -7.45 13.49
N ILE A 48 -8.34 -7.73 13.21
CA ILE A 48 -7.91 -8.69 12.17
C ILE A 48 -8.54 -10.07 12.44
N ASP A 49 -8.44 -10.56 13.67
CA ASP A 49 -8.92 -11.89 14.06
C ASP A 49 -10.44 -12.07 13.92
N LYS A 50 -11.19 -10.96 13.92
CA LYS A 50 -12.64 -10.95 13.72
C LYS A 50 -13.06 -10.92 12.25
N GLN A 51 -12.13 -10.69 11.31
CA GLN A 51 -12.49 -10.65 9.89
C GLN A 51 -12.77 -12.08 9.37
N ASN A 52 -13.95 -12.27 8.80
CA ASN A 52 -14.27 -13.51 8.10
C ASN A 52 -13.96 -13.36 6.60
N ASP A 53 -12.69 -13.26 6.28
CA ASP A 53 -12.19 -13.00 4.93
C ASP A 53 -11.00 -13.91 4.61
N GLU A 54 -11.22 -14.92 3.78
CA GLU A 54 -10.20 -15.93 3.40
C GLU A 54 -9.03 -15.36 2.59
N ASP A 55 -9.21 -14.19 1.95
CA ASP A 55 -8.16 -13.47 1.24
C ASP A 55 -7.50 -12.38 2.11
N LEU A 56 -7.80 -12.31 3.40
CA LEU A 56 -7.06 -11.53 4.39
C LEU A 56 -6.08 -12.45 5.14
N ILE A 57 -4.81 -12.17 5.00
CA ILE A 57 -3.73 -12.83 5.73
C ILE A 57 -3.13 -11.82 6.70
N ALA A 58 -2.68 -12.30 7.84
CA ALA A 58 -1.98 -11.45 8.80
C ALA A 58 -0.68 -12.08 9.27
N HIS A 59 0.29 -11.22 9.50
CA HIS A 59 1.48 -11.54 10.29
C HIS A 59 1.50 -10.63 11.51
N HIS A 60 1.75 -11.21 12.66
CA HIS A 60 1.76 -10.50 13.94
C HIS A 60 3.16 -10.54 14.55
N ASN A 61 3.75 -9.36 14.73
CA ASN A 61 4.90 -9.18 15.62
C ASN A 61 4.36 -8.92 17.04
N PRO A 62 4.59 -9.82 18.00
CA PRO A 62 4.04 -9.64 19.35
C PRO A 62 4.73 -8.52 20.13
N GLY A 63 5.86 -7.99 19.64
CA GLY A 63 6.65 -6.98 20.34
C GLY A 63 7.51 -7.58 21.46
N PRO A 64 8.04 -6.74 22.37
CA PRO A 64 7.83 -5.28 22.44
C PRO A 64 8.58 -4.48 21.35
N GLU A 65 9.61 -5.08 20.76
CA GLU A 65 10.42 -4.43 19.73
C GLU A 65 9.69 -4.39 18.41
N ARG A 66 9.71 -3.21 17.73
CA ARG A 66 9.19 -3.09 16.36
C ARG A 66 10.21 -3.58 15.35
N ILE A 67 9.69 -4.21 14.29
CA ILE A 67 10.50 -4.60 13.13
C ILE A 67 10.73 -3.39 12.21
N GLY A 68 9.73 -2.53 12.09
CA GLY A 68 9.77 -1.35 11.22
C GLY A 68 9.26 -1.64 9.80
N ILE A 69 9.07 -0.56 9.03
CA ILE A 69 8.38 -0.64 7.75
C ILE A 69 9.16 -1.47 6.73
N VAL A 70 10.47 -1.33 6.68
CA VAL A 70 11.37 -2.08 5.78
C VAL A 70 11.19 -3.58 5.99
N GLY A 71 11.45 -4.08 7.19
CA GLY A 71 11.37 -5.52 7.47
C GLY A 71 9.94 -6.06 7.37
N MET A 72 8.92 -5.24 7.66
CA MET A 72 7.53 -5.64 7.49
C MET A 72 7.12 -5.75 6.03
N PHE A 73 7.55 -4.86 5.16
CA PHE A 73 7.32 -5.00 3.72
C PHE A 73 7.99 -6.26 3.18
N ASP A 74 9.27 -6.47 3.45
CA ASP A 74 10.02 -7.63 2.97
C ASP A 74 9.37 -8.93 3.44
N LYS A 75 9.02 -9.00 4.74
CA LYS A 75 8.31 -10.15 5.30
C LYS A 75 6.97 -10.40 4.61
N GLY A 76 6.19 -9.35 4.37
CA GLY A 76 4.91 -9.45 3.68
C GLY A 76 5.07 -9.89 2.23
N ILE A 77 6.05 -9.36 1.52
CA ILE A 77 6.31 -9.73 0.13
C ILE A 77 6.75 -11.20 0.04
N GLU A 78 7.59 -11.67 0.94
CA GLU A 78 7.94 -13.10 1.01
C GLU A 78 6.71 -13.99 1.21
N MET A 79 5.77 -13.58 2.07
CA MET A 79 4.55 -14.33 2.39
C MET A 79 3.47 -14.23 1.31
N ALA A 80 3.52 -13.25 0.43
CA ALA A 80 2.52 -13.03 -0.64
C ALA A 80 2.32 -14.29 -1.49
N ARG A 81 1.07 -14.64 -1.76
CA ARG A 81 0.70 -15.84 -2.52
C ARG A 81 0.46 -15.55 -4.01
N THR A 82 0.50 -14.30 -4.42
CA THR A 82 0.35 -13.90 -5.82
C THR A 82 1.68 -13.46 -6.41
N ASP A 83 1.78 -13.52 -7.75
CA ASP A 83 2.99 -13.10 -8.47
C ASP A 83 3.16 -11.59 -8.54
N ILE A 84 2.10 -10.83 -8.23
CA ILE A 84 2.09 -9.37 -8.26
C ILE A 84 1.88 -8.86 -6.84
N ILE A 85 2.76 -7.96 -6.42
CA ILE A 85 2.74 -7.34 -5.10
C ILE A 85 2.51 -5.84 -5.20
N MET A 86 1.85 -5.30 -4.19
CA MET A 86 1.58 -3.88 -4.02
C MET A 86 2.01 -3.45 -2.62
N ALA A 87 3.03 -2.60 -2.52
CA ALA A 87 3.31 -1.90 -1.27
C ALA A 87 2.26 -0.82 -1.05
N PHE A 88 1.51 -0.96 0.02
CA PHE A 88 0.38 -0.09 0.34
C PHE A 88 0.42 0.28 1.83
N HIS A 89 0.36 1.56 2.15
CA HIS A 89 0.38 1.95 3.56
C HIS A 89 -1.01 1.87 4.18
N ALA A 90 -1.07 1.68 5.50
CA ALA A 90 -2.33 1.58 6.24
C ALA A 90 -3.17 2.86 6.22
N ASP A 91 -2.59 4.01 5.87
CA ASP A 91 -3.24 5.32 5.74
C ASP A 91 -3.57 5.70 4.29
N MET A 92 -3.54 4.75 3.37
CA MET A 92 -3.90 4.95 1.97
C MET A 92 -5.30 4.42 1.67
N VAL A 93 -6.02 5.11 0.77
CA VAL A 93 -7.35 4.72 0.33
C VAL A 93 -7.36 4.59 -1.20
N ALA A 94 -7.59 3.36 -1.68
CA ALA A 94 -7.66 3.08 -3.11
C ALA A 94 -8.89 3.76 -3.74
N CYS A 95 -8.70 4.36 -4.92
CA CYS A 95 -9.80 4.85 -5.73
C CYS A 95 -10.46 3.73 -6.54
N LYS A 96 -11.60 4.02 -7.14
CA LYS A 96 -12.27 3.08 -8.05
C LYS A 96 -11.36 2.68 -9.21
N ASP A 97 -11.35 1.38 -9.54
CA ASP A 97 -10.52 0.80 -10.62
C ASP A 97 -9.00 1.04 -10.47
N PHE A 98 -8.53 1.33 -9.25
CA PHE A 98 -7.11 1.53 -8.96
C PHE A 98 -6.26 0.35 -9.45
N ASP A 99 -6.67 -0.88 -9.12
CA ASP A 99 -6.03 -2.13 -9.53
C ASP A 99 -5.90 -2.25 -11.06
N LYS A 100 -6.97 -1.96 -11.79
CA LYS A 100 -6.99 -2.04 -13.25
C LYS A 100 -6.03 -1.04 -13.90
N ASN A 101 -6.00 0.18 -13.35
CA ASN A 101 -5.14 1.23 -13.86
C ASN A 101 -3.66 0.90 -13.63
N ILE A 102 -3.31 0.35 -12.48
CA ILE A 102 -1.95 -0.12 -12.18
C ILE A 102 -1.57 -1.28 -13.11
N LEU A 103 -2.40 -2.32 -13.21
CA LEU A 103 -2.13 -3.51 -14.02
C LEU A 103 -2.03 -3.20 -15.52
N LYS A 104 -2.69 -2.15 -16.01
CA LYS A 104 -2.58 -1.70 -17.42
C LYS A 104 -1.14 -1.35 -17.80
N HIS A 105 -0.35 -0.85 -16.86
CA HIS A 105 1.02 -0.39 -17.09
C HIS A 105 2.08 -1.35 -16.57
N LEU A 106 1.70 -2.33 -15.75
CA LEU A 106 2.63 -3.27 -15.14
C LEU A 106 3.18 -4.27 -16.16
N LYS A 107 4.50 -4.45 -16.16
CA LYS A 107 5.25 -5.46 -16.93
C LYS A 107 6.37 -6.00 -16.05
N GLN A 108 6.86 -7.20 -16.36
CA GLN A 108 8.11 -7.68 -15.75
C GLN A 108 9.25 -6.68 -16.02
N GLY A 109 10.08 -6.48 -15.03
CA GLY A 109 11.16 -5.50 -15.09
C GLY A 109 10.67 -4.04 -14.97
N THR A 110 9.44 -3.81 -14.46
CA THR A 110 8.94 -2.43 -14.21
C THR A 110 8.32 -2.29 -12.83
N VAL A 111 8.44 -1.10 -12.26
CA VAL A 111 7.69 -0.68 -11.07
C VAL A 111 6.65 0.35 -11.51
N VAL A 112 5.42 0.17 -11.09
CA VAL A 112 4.32 1.12 -11.36
C VAL A 112 3.87 1.73 -10.04
N THR A 113 3.93 3.06 -9.93
CA THR A 113 3.47 3.79 -8.76
C THR A 113 2.08 4.38 -8.99
N GLY A 114 1.28 4.46 -7.94
CA GLY A 114 0.00 5.17 -7.97
C GLY A 114 0.19 6.66 -7.73
N THR A 115 -0.47 7.51 -8.54
CA THR A 115 -0.54 8.94 -8.24
C THR A 115 -1.31 9.16 -6.94
N ARG A 116 -0.68 9.85 -5.98
CA ARG A 116 -1.29 10.15 -4.69
C ARG A 116 -2.14 11.41 -4.78
N VAL A 117 -3.28 11.40 -4.10
CA VAL A 117 -4.08 12.59 -3.84
C VAL A 117 -3.95 12.91 -2.36
N GLU A 118 -3.33 14.02 -2.04
CA GLU A 118 -2.97 14.37 -0.67
C GLU A 118 -3.50 15.77 -0.29
N PRO A 119 -3.85 16.00 0.98
CA PRO A 119 -4.06 17.34 1.48
C PRO A 119 -2.75 18.15 1.36
N PRO A 120 -2.81 19.48 1.25
CA PRO A 120 -1.62 20.32 1.03
C PRO A 120 -0.78 20.48 2.31
N LEU A 121 -0.37 19.37 2.91
CA LEU A 121 0.47 19.31 4.12
C LEU A 121 1.97 19.22 3.78
N HIS A 122 2.28 18.74 2.58
CA HIS A 122 3.65 18.52 2.10
C HIS A 122 3.86 19.26 0.77
N PRO A 123 5.12 19.54 0.40
CA PRO A 123 5.43 20.15 -0.89
C PRO A 123 4.81 19.39 -2.07
N ASP A 124 4.46 20.13 -3.11
CA ASP A 124 3.95 19.56 -4.36
C ASP A 124 5.02 18.74 -5.09
N GLY A 125 4.58 17.81 -5.93
CA GLY A 125 5.45 16.93 -6.72
C GLY A 125 4.71 16.30 -7.89
N PRO A 126 5.43 15.80 -8.91
CA PRO A 126 4.81 15.24 -10.11
C PRO A 126 3.99 13.98 -9.85
N GLU A 127 4.27 13.28 -8.74
CA GLU A 127 3.63 12.03 -8.32
C GLU A 127 2.33 12.25 -7.52
N LYS A 128 1.89 13.48 -7.33
CA LYS A 128 0.72 13.78 -6.48
C LYS A 128 -0.18 14.89 -7.03
N ILE A 129 -1.40 14.86 -6.56
CA ILE A 129 -2.41 15.92 -6.76
C ILE A 129 -2.76 16.48 -5.38
N LEU A 130 -2.60 17.79 -5.19
CA LEU A 130 -2.95 18.44 -3.94
C LEU A 130 -4.45 18.71 -3.88
N LYS A 131 -5.17 17.90 -3.13
CA LYS A 131 -6.60 18.06 -2.87
C LYS A 131 -6.96 17.44 -1.52
N ASN A 132 -7.68 18.20 -0.70
CA ASN A 132 -8.08 17.74 0.63
C ASN A 132 -9.41 16.98 0.58
N PHE A 133 -9.40 15.71 1.01
CA PHE A 133 -10.57 14.86 1.24
C PHE A 133 -10.76 14.50 2.73
N GLY A 134 -10.03 15.12 3.62
CA GLY A 134 -9.90 14.86 5.05
C GLY A 134 -8.46 14.55 5.42
N ILE A 135 -8.08 14.88 6.64
CA ILE A 135 -6.77 14.57 7.24
C ILE A 135 -6.91 13.43 8.24
N GLU A 136 -8.00 13.48 9.01
CA GLU A 136 -8.35 12.47 10.00
C GLU A 136 -9.46 11.56 9.46
N VAL A 137 -9.62 10.38 10.06
CA VAL A 137 -10.59 9.37 9.61
C VAL A 137 -12.02 9.89 9.66
N ASP A 138 -12.38 10.65 10.69
CA ASP A 138 -13.73 11.22 10.86
C ASP A 138 -14.05 12.37 9.89
N GLU A 139 -13.02 13.00 9.33
CA GLU A 139 -13.15 14.02 8.28
C GLU A 139 -13.25 13.39 6.87
N PHE A 140 -12.75 12.17 6.69
CA PHE A 140 -12.68 11.52 5.39
C PHE A 140 -14.02 10.95 4.95
N ASN A 141 -14.60 11.50 3.88
CA ASN A 141 -15.82 10.99 3.29
C ASN A 141 -15.52 10.03 2.13
N PHE A 142 -15.61 8.74 2.40
CA PHE A 142 -15.32 7.68 1.44
C PHE A 142 -16.16 7.79 0.16
N ASN A 143 -17.45 8.11 0.26
CA ASN A 143 -18.32 8.22 -0.92
C ASN A 143 -17.95 9.41 -1.80
N THR A 144 -17.60 10.54 -1.19
CA THR A 144 -17.10 11.71 -1.90
C THR A 144 -15.78 11.41 -2.58
N TRP A 145 -14.83 10.79 -1.87
CA TRP A 145 -13.57 10.32 -2.46
C TRP A 145 -13.79 9.39 -3.65
N TYR A 146 -14.59 8.36 -3.48
CA TYR A 146 -14.83 7.34 -4.50
C TYR A 146 -15.46 7.90 -5.77
N LYS A 147 -16.32 8.92 -5.65
CA LYS A 147 -16.95 9.62 -6.76
C LYS A 147 -16.01 10.65 -7.39
N ASP A 148 -15.41 11.51 -6.58
CA ASP A 148 -14.69 12.69 -7.08
C ASP A 148 -13.29 12.31 -7.58
N SER A 149 -12.69 11.22 -7.11
CA SER A 149 -11.42 10.72 -7.65
C SER A 149 -11.49 10.34 -9.13
N GLU A 150 -12.68 9.94 -9.63
CA GLU A 150 -12.87 9.68 -11.06
C GLU A 150 -12.58 10.92 -11.94
N ALA A 151 -12.94 12.11 -11.46
CA ALA A 151 -12.69 13.36 -12.18
C ALA A 151 -11.23 13.82 -12.16
N LEU A 152 -10.41 13.21 -11.31
CA LEU A 152 -8.97 13.50 -11.19
C LEU A 152 -8.11 12.61 -12.10
N LYS A 153 -8.69 11.58 -12.69
CA LYS A 153 -7.97 10.65 -13.57
C LYS A 153 -7.58 11.33 -14.88
N GLU A 154 -6.34 11.15 -15.26
CA GLU A 154 -5.80 11.60 -16.53
C GLU A 154 -5.11 10.42 -17.23
N ASP A 155 -5.19 10.37 -18.58
CA ASP A 155 -4.47 9.36 -19.36
C ASP A 155 -3.03 9.81 -19.62
N LYS A 156 -2.27 9.92 -18.53
CA LYS A 156 -0.84 10.24 -18.53
C LYS A 156 -0.12 9.45 -17.47
N THR A 157 1.18 9.27 -17.68
CA THR A 157 2.11 8.74 -16.69
C THR A 157 3.07 9.83 -16.24
N THR A 158 3.46 9.79 -14.98
CA THR A 158 4.50 10.64 -14.39
C THR A 158 5.54 9.74 -13.71
N GLU A 159 6.71 10.27 -13.46
CA GLU A 159 7.68 9.57 -12.63
C GLU A 159 7.23 9.59 -11.17
N GLY A 160 7.41 8.48 -10.46
CA GLY A 160 7.13 8.34 -9.03
C GLY A 160 8.10 7.37 -8.39
N ILE A 161 8.48 7.65 -7.14
CA ILE A 161 9.46 6.88 -6.38
C ILE A 161 8.99 6.51 -4.97
N PHE A 162 7.67 6.57 -4.73
CA PHE A 162 7.08 6.34 -3.41
C PHE A 162 5.90 5.39 -3.49
N ALA A 163 5.57 4.76 -2.36
CA ALA A 163 4.32 4.00 -2.24
C ALA A 163 3.09 4.90 -2.54
N PRO A 164 2.00 4.33 -3.09
CA PRO A 164 1.85 2.91 -3.40
C PRO A 164 2.59 2.53 -4.68
N TRP A 165 3.33 1.43 -4.63
CA TRP A 165 4.01 0.90 -5.81
C TRP A 165 3.71 -0.59 -6.00
N CYS A 166 3.71 -1.02 -7.25
CA CYS A 166 3.37 -2.37 -7.69
C CYS A 166 4.45 -2.92 -8.61
N MET A 167 4.81 -4.18 -8.42
CA MET A 167 5.75 -4.89 -9.26
C MET A 167 5.52 -6.40 -9.20
N TYR A 168 6.22 -7.16 -10.04
CA TYR A 168 6.27 -8.61 -9.88
C TYR A 168 7.11 -8.99 -8.67
N LYS A 169 6.64 -9.96 -7.89
CA LYS A 169 7.34 -10.48 -6.71
C LYS A 169 8.74 -11.00 -7.05
N GLU A 170 8.88 -11.67 -8.19
CA GLU A 170 10.17 -12.16 -8.67
C GLU A 170 11.17 -11.03 -8.90
N ASP A 171 10.72 -9.92 -9.49
CA ASP A 171 11.56 -8.74 -9.71
C ASP A 171 12.08 -8.16 -8.38
N PHE A 172 11.19 -8.04 -7.37
CA PHE A 172 11.58 -7.60 -6.02
C PHE A 172 12.64 -8.51 -5.39
N LEU A 173 12.39 -9.83 -5.46
CA LEU A 173 13.29 -10.82 -4.86
C LEU A 173 14.64 -10.89 -5.60
N SER A 174 14.65 -10.63 -6.90
CA SER A 174 15.88 -10.67 -7.73
C SER A 174 16.92 -9.65 -7.32
N ILE A 175 16.49 -8.50 -6.78
CA ILE A 175 17.38 -7.45 -6.26
C ILE A 175 17.65 -7.56 -4.77
N GLY A 176 17.12 -8.60 -4.11
CA GLY A 176 17.32 -8.87 -2.68
C GLY A 176 16.42 -8.09 -1.73
N GLY A 177 15.29 -7.53 -2.22
CA GLY A 177 14.36 -6.75 -1.41
C GLY A 177 14.88 -5.36 -1.05
N HIS A 178 14.38 -4.79 0.05
CA HIS A 178 14.92 -3.52 0.57
C HIS A 178 16.29 -3.72 1.20
N ASP A 179 17.09 -2.66 1.25
CA ASP A 179 18.37 -2.68 1.97
C ASP A 179 18.11 -2.40 3.46
N GLU A 180 18.55 -3.34 4.30
CA GLU A 180 18.41 -3.26 5.78
C GLU A 180 19.08 -2.01 6.39
N LEU A 181 20.00 -1.37 5.68
CA LEU A 181 20.62 -0.12 6.11
C LEU A 181 19.59 1.03 6.25
N PHE A 182 18.45 0.92 5.56
CA PHE A 182 17.36 1.89 5.65
C PHE A 182 16.33 1.56 6.74
N ALA A 183 16.52 0.47 7.50
CA ALA A 183 15.66 0.14 8.61
C ALA A 183 15.80 1.15 9.77
N PRO A 184 14.74 1.45 10.54
CA PRO A 184 13.39 0.88 10.42
C PRO A 184 12.55 1.52 9.34
N GLN A 185 12.96 2.66 8.77
CA GLN A 185 12.29 3.39 7.69
C GLN A 185 13.14 4.57 7.20
N SER A 186 12.81 5.11 6.06
CA SER A 186 13.32 6.33 5.40
C SER A 186 14.23 6.05 4.21
N LYS A 187 13.81 6.52 3.05
CA LYS A 187 14.46 6.39 1.73
C LYS A 187 14.59 4.96 1.19
N GLU A 188 13.96 3.99 1.82
CA GLU A 188 13.91 2.59 1.37
C GLU A 188 13.35 2.45 -0.05
N ASP A 189 12.24 3.15 -0.37
CA ASP A 189 11.67 3.15 -1.72
C ASP A 189 12.63 3.72 -2.75
N SER A 190 13.28 4.85 -2.43
CA SER A 190 14.22 5.50 -3.34
C SER A 190 15.44 4.62 -3.63
N ASP A 191 15.95 3.92 -2.62
CA ASP A 191 17.04 2.96 -2.78
C ASP A 191 16.60 1.76 -3.63
N LEU A 192 15.44 1.19 -3.31
CA LEU A 192 14.86 0.07 -4.05
C LEU A 192 14.77 0.39 -5.55
N PHE A 193 14.21 1.54 -5.90
CA PHE A 193 14.06 1.95 -7.30
C PHE A 193 15.39 2.21 -7.98
N ASN A 194 16.37 2.79 -7.28
CA ASN A 194 17.72 2.99 -7.82
C ASN A 194 18.44 1.67 -8.09
N ARG A 195 18.24 0.64 -7.28
CA ARG A 195 18.83 -0.69 -7.50
C ARG A 195 18.09 -1.49 -8.57
N PHE A 196 16.84 -1.15 -8.84
CA PHE A 196 16.00 -1.82 -9.82
C PHE A 196 16.12 -1.21 -11.23
N SER A 197 16.64 0.02 -11.38
CA SER A 197 16.76 0.76 -12.65
C SER A 197 17.91 0.28 -13.55
#